data_d07f4a516d5232426cfc61341c34b889
#
_entry.id   d07f4a516d5232426cfc61341c34b889
#
_cell.length_a   1.000
_cell.length_b   1.000
_cell.length_c   1.000
_cell.angle_alpha   90.00
_cell.angle_beta   90.00
_cell.angle_gamma   90.00
#
_symmetry.space_group_name_H-M   'P 1'
#
loop_
_entity.id
_entity.type
_entity.pdbx_description
1 polymer ?
#
loop_
_entity_poly.entity_id
_entity_poly.type
_entity_poly.pdbx_seq_one_letter_code
_entity_poly.pdbx_strand_id
1 'polypeptide(L)'
;YCTGCESFWTEKEVTENKGICPDHQIPYIRLSEENYYLRISEFSDRIREAIETDRMKITPEFRKKEFLKFLENGLDDVSMSRPRKNLSWGIPVPGDPDQVMYVWIDALANYITVIGYPDQPEWEEYWPANLQVIGKDILRFHAGIWPAMLLGLGLPLPKELLVHGHISSGGV
;
A
#
# COMPACT_ATOMS: atom_id res chain seq x y z
N TYR A 1 -14.38 10.05 -6.10
CA TYR A 1 -13.72 10.20 -4.80
C TYR A 1 -14.74 10.27 -3.67
N CYS A 2 -14.46 9.55 -2.59
CA CYS A 2 -15.23 9.63 -1.35
C CYS A 2 -14.43 10.41 -0.30
N THR A 3 -14.96 11.52 0.20
CA THR A 3 -14.28 12.36 1.20
C THR A 3 -14.21 11.72 2.58
N GLY A 4 -15.07 10.75 2.87
CA GLY A 4 -15.03 10.00 4.13
C GLY A 4 -13.98 8.87 4.12
N CYS A 5 -13.86 8.16 2.98
CA CYS A 5 -12.82 7.13 2.81
C CYS A 5 -11.45 7.73 2.47
N GLU A 6 -11.40 9.00 2.05
CA GLU A 6 -10.21 9.64 1.45
C GLU A 6 -9.60 8.82 0.30
N SER A 7 -10.45 8.18 -0.52
CA SER A 7 -10.04 7.27 -1.59
C SER A 7 -10.80 7.50 -2.90
N PHE A 8 -10.13 7.17 -3.99
CA PHE A 8 -10.73 7.14 -5.32
C PHE A 8 -11.48 5.83 -5.52
N TRP A 9 -12.55 5.91 -6.31
CA TRP A 9 -13.40 4.81 -6.72
C TRP A 9 -13.53 4.83 -8.23
N THR A 10 -13.56 3.67 -8.83
CA THR A 10 -13.74 3.53 -10.29
C THR A 10 -15.16 3.90 -10.70
N GLU A 11 -15.36 4.30 -11.95
CA GLU A 11 -16.71 4.60 -12.48
C GLU A 11 -17.66 3.40 -12.35
N LYS A 12 -17.13 2.18 -12.47
CA LYS A 12 -17.88 0.94 -12.28
C LYS A 12 -18.39 0.82 -10.84
N GLU A 13 -17.52 0.94 -9.86
CA GLU A 13 -17.87 0.88 -8.43
C GLU A 13 -18.83 2.00 -8.03
N VAL A 14 -18.63 3.20 -8.54
CA VAL A 14 -19.56 4.34 -8.32
C VAL A 14 -20.94 4.03 -8.87
N THR A 15 -21.03 3.41 -10.03
CA THR A 15 -22.31 3.02 -10.65
C THR A 15 -22.98 1.90 -9.86
N GLU A 16 -22.23 0.87 -9.47
CA GLU A 16 -22.73 -0.26 -8.65
C GLU A 16 -23.28 0.25 -7.30
N ASN A 17 -22.63 1.24 -6.70
CA ASN A 17 -23.03 1.87 -5.44
C ASN A 17 -24.06 3.01 -5.62
N LYS A 18 -24.64 3.18 -6.80
CA LYS A 18 -25.65 4.19 -7.11
C LYS A 18 -25.21 5.63 -6.78
N GLY A 19 -23.91 5.90 -6.90
CA GLY A 19 -23.34 7.22 -6.64
C GLY A 19 -23.12 7.57 -5.15
N ILE A 20 -23.35 6.63 -4.23
CA ILE A 20 -23.23 6.83 -2.78
C ILE A 20 -22.21 5.84 -2.20
N CYS A 21 -21.28 6.34 -1.41
CA CYS A 21 -20.32 5.48 -0.70
C CYS A 21 -21.04 4.58 0.30
N PRO A 22 -20.85 3.24 0.25
CA PRO A 22 -21.54 2.32 1.16
C PRO A 22 -21.12 2.49 2.63
N ASP A 23 -19.86 2.89 2.87
CA ASP A 23 -19.32 3.00 4.22
C ASP A 23 -19.72 4.32 4.91
N HIS A 24 -19.74 5.42 4.16
CA HIS A 24 -19.98 6.76 4.71
C HIS A 24 -21.33 7.36 4.37
N GLN A 25 -22.11 6.72 3.50
CA GLN A 25 -23.44 7.17 3.06
C GLN A 25 -23.45 8.61 2.49
N ILE A 26 -22.35 9.03 1.88
CA ILE A 26 -22.19 10.34 1.22
C ILE A 26 -22.01 10.16 -0.28
N PRO A 27 -22.45 11.12 -1.10
CA PRO A 27 -22.26 11.05 -2.55
C PRO A 27 -20.78 11.15 -2.91
N TYR A 28 -20.38 10.42 -3.96
CA TYR A 28 -19.07 10.59 -4.57
C TYR A 28 -18.97 11.94 -5.27
N ILE A 29 -17.80 12.54 -5.21
CA ILE A 29 -17.47 13.75 -5.96
C ILE A 29 -16.50 13.42 -7.10
N ARG A 30 -16.63 14.09 -8.24
CA ARG A 30 -15.65 14.00 -9.30
C ARG A 30 -14.49 14.93 -8.96
N LEU A 31 -13.33 14.34 -8.74
CA LEU A 31 -12.11 15.07 -8.40
C LEU A 31 -11.08 14.82 -9.49
N SER A 32 -10.45 15.88 -9.96
CA SER A 32 -9.29 15.83 -10.85
C SER A 32 -8.11 16.46 -10.14
N GLU A 33 -7.07 15.68 -9.93
CA GLU A 33 -5.85 16.10 -9.26
C GLU A 33 -4.64 15.74 -10.10
N GLU A 34 -3.63 16.57 -10.02
CA GLU A 34 -2.30 16.26 -10.52
C GLU A 34 -1.47 15.71 -9.36
N ASN A 35 -1.10 14.43 -9.46
CA ASN A 35 -0.44 13.70 -8.38
C ASN A 35 0.79 12.96 -8.92
N TYR A 36 1.75 12.69 -8.05
CA TYR A 36 2.81 11.72 -8.32
C TYR A 36 2.26 10.29 -8.21
N TYR A 37 2.67 9.42 -9.13
CA TYR A 37 2.28 8.01 -9.13
C TYR A 37 3.50 7.10 -8.98
N LEU A 38 3.38 6.08 -8.14
CA LEU A 38 4.31 4.96 -8.14
C LEU A 38 3.81 3.93 -9.16
N ARG A 39 4.65 3.62 -10.13
CA ARG A 39 4.36 2.63 -11.18
C ARG A 39 4.52 1.21 -10.67
N ILE A 40 3.64 0.80 -9.75
CA ILE A 40 3.69 -0.54 -9.16
C ILE A 40 3.32 -1.62 -10.18
N SER A 41 2.62 -1.26 -11.24
CA SER A 41 2.30 -2.16 -12.36
C SER A 41 3.56 -2.80 -12.96
N GLU A 42 4.67 -2.07 -13.03
CA GLU A 42 5.96 -2.56 -13.56
C GLU A 42 6.59 -3.68 -12.69
N PHE A 43 6.16 -3.82 -11.46
CA PHE A 43 6.68 -4.81 -10.51
C PHE A 43 5.75 -6.03 -10.33
N SER A 44 4.59 -6.05 -10.97
CA SER A 44 3.55 -7.09 -10.79
C SER A 44 4.10 -8.51 -10.94
N ASP A 45 4.84 -8.78 -12.01
CA ASP A 45 5.39 -10.12 -12.27
C ASP A 45 6.47 -10.53 -11.26
N ARG A 46 7.33 -9.58 -10.87
CA ARG A 46 8.38 -9.82 -9.86
C ARG A 46 7.79 -10.10 -8.48
N ILE A 47 6.72 -9.40 -8.13
CA ILE A 47 5.98 -9.59 -6.87
C ILE A 47 5.27 -10.95 -6.89
N ARG A 48 4.59 -11.27 -8.00
CA ARG A 48 3.94 -12.56 -8.21
C ARG A 48 4.93 -13.70 -8.01
N GLU A 49 6.04 -13.67 -8.74
CA GLU A 49 7.09 -14.69 -8.66
C GLU A 49 7.62 -14.84 -7.23
N ALA A 50 7.87 -13.73 -6.52
CA ALA A 50 8.36 -13.76 -5.15
C ALA A 50 7.38 -14.44 -4.18
N ILE A 51 6.07 -14.26 -4.40
CA ILE A 51 5.01 -14.89 -3.58
C ILE A 51 4.84 -16.37 -3.96
N GLU A 52 4.81 -16.69 -5.25
CA GLU A 52 4.63 -18.07 -5.74
C GLU A 52 5.77 -18.99 -5.28
N THR A 53 7.00 -18.47 -5.30
CA THR A 53 8.21 -19.18 -4.89
C THR A 53 8.51 -19.13 -3.38
N ASP A 54 7.64 -18.52 -2.59
CA ASP A 54 7.83 -18.26 -1.15
C ASP A 54 9.10 -17.46 -0.80
N ARG A 55 9.66 -16.73 -1.76
CA ARG A 55 10.73 -15.75 -1.50
C ARG A 55 10.22 -14.59 -0.63
N MET A 56 8.93 -14.27 -0.76
CA MET A 56 8.13 -13.49 0.16
C MET A 56 6.88 -14.30 0.48
N LYS A 57 6.93 -15.08 1.55
CA LYS A 57 5.85 -15.98 1.95
C LYS A 57 4.68 -15.19 2.53
N ILE A 58 3.45 -15.58 2.21
CA ILE A 58 2.23 -15.05 2.84
C ILE A 58 1.55 -16.17 3.63
N THR A 59 1.34 -15.95 4.90
CA THR A 59 0.69 -16.88 5.84
C THR A 59 -0.55 -16.22 6.44
N PRO A 60 -1.70 -16.90 6.51
CA PRO A 60 -1.97 -18.29 6.10
C PRO A 60 -2.15 -18.43 4.58
N GLU A 61 -2.07 -19.66 4.09
CA GLU A 61 -2.10 -20.01 2.67
C GLU A 61 -3.33 -19.47 1.91
N PHE A 62 -4.50 -19.38 2.54
CA PHE A 62 -5.67 -18.82 1.87
C PHE A 62 -5.51 -17.33 1.58
N ARG A 63 -4.73 -16.58 2.36
CA ARG A 63 -4.38 -15.17 2.10
C ARG A 63 -3.41 -15.03 0.93
N LYS A 64 -2.46 -15.96 0.80
CA LYS A 64 -1.61 -16.08 -0.39
C LYS A 64 -2.45 -16.24 -1.65
N LYS A 65 -3.38 -17.19 -1.64
CA LYS A 65 -4.28 -17.44 -2.78
C LYS A 65 -5.17 -16.24 -3.11
N GLU A 66 -5.73 -15.59 -2.09
CA GLU A 66 -6.53 -14.37 -2.25
C GLU A 66 -5.73 -13.26 -2.96
N PHE A 67 -4.50 -13.04 -2.51
CA PHE A 67 -3.67 -11.99 -3.09
C PHE A 67 -3.16 -12.36 -4.50
N LEU A 68 -2.76 -13.60 -4.74
CA LEU A 68 -2.39 -14.07 -6.08
C LEU A 68 -3.54 -13.93 -7.08
N LYS A 69 -4.77 -14.22 -6.66
CA LYS A 69 -5.96 -14.00 -7.49
C LYS A 69 -6.17 -12.51 -7.79
N PHE A 70 -5.93 -11.63 -6.83
CA PHE A 70 -5.96 -10.19 -7.05
C PHE A 70 -4.91 -9.76 -8.09
N LEU A 71 -3.71 -10.38 -8.08
CA LEU A 71 -2.63 -10.12 -9.04
C LEU A 71 -2.88 -10.66 -10.46
N GLU A 72 -3.91 -11.46 -10.71
CA GLU A 72 -4.15 -12.04 -12.05
C GLU A 72 -4.27 -10.98 -13.14
N ASN A 73 -4.81 -9.79 -12.81
CA ASN A 73 -4.94 -8.66 -13.71
C ASN A 73 -3.78 -7.65 -13.62
N GLY A 74 -2.73 -7.97 -12.86
CA GLY A 74 -1.66 -7.03 -12.53
C GLY A 74 -2.04 -6.06 -11.41
N LEU A 75 -1.11 -5.15 -11.10
CA LEU A 75 -1.31 -4.05 -10.16
C LEU A 75 -1.54 -2.75 -10.93
N ASP A 76 -2.47 -1.95 -10.47
CA ASP A 76 -2.64 -0.58 -10.97
C ASP A 76 -1.67 0.37 -10.27
N ASP A 77 -1.19 1.38 -11.00
CA ASP A 77 -0.33 2.42 -10.46
C ASP A 77 -1.03 3.20 -9.35
N VAL A 78 -0.30 3.53 -8.30
CA VAL A 78 -0.85 4.13 -7.09
C VAL A 78 -0.42 5.58 -6.95
N SER A 79 -1.40 6.45 -6.69
CA SER A 79 -1.11 7.85 -6.35
C SER A 79 -0.38 7.95 -5.02
N MET A 80 0.80 8.58 -5.05
CA MET A 80 1.76 8.70 -3.95
C MET A 80 1.76 10.09 -3.30
N SER A 81 1.00 11.03 -3.83
CA SER A 81 0.90 12.37 -3.29
C SER A 81 -0.53 12.91 -3.31
N ARG A 82 -0.71 14.02 -2.62
CA ARG A 82 -1.94 14.80 -2.63
C ARG A 82 -1.58 16.29 -2.75
N PRO A 83 -2.36 17.07 -3.50
CA PRO A 83 -2.15 18.51 -3.54
C PRO A 83 -2.33 19.12 -2.14
N ARG A 84 -1.40 19.96 -1.72
CA ARG A 84 -1.42 20.64 -0.41
C ARG A 84 -2.67 21.49 -0.20
N LYS A 85 -3.27 21.99 -1.28
CA LYS A 85 -4.54 22.74 -1.21
C LYS A 85 -5.72 21.88 -0.70
N ASN A 86 -5.63 20.55 -0.88
CA ASN A 86 -6.68 19.61 -0.46
C ASN A 86 -6.32 18.94 0.88
N LEU A 87 -5.02 18.83 1.18
CA LEU A 87 -4.50 18.27 2.44
C LEU A 87 -3.40 19.20 2.98
N SER A 88 -3.76 20.07 3.92
CA SER A 88 -2.90 21.14 4.42
C SER A 88 -1.71 20.67 5.28
N TRP A 89 -1.73 19.43 5.75
CA TRP A 89 -0.70 18.81 6.58
C TRP A 89 -0.10 17.57 5.90
N GLY A 90 1.11 17.23 6.23
CA GLY A 90 1.82 16.07 5.71
C GLY A 90 3.27 16.39 5.36
N ILE A 91 4.02 15.36 4.99
CA ILE A 91 5.42 15.47 4.56
C ILE A 91 5.43 16.03 3.14
N PRO A 92 6.09 17.16 2.88
CA PRO A 92 6.19 17.69 1.51
C PRO A 92 6.92 16.71 0.58
N VAL A 93 6.48 16.64 -0.66
CA VAL A 93 7.23 15.91 -1.69
C VAL A 93 8.55 16.63 -1.94
N PRO A 94 9.71 15.94 -1.93
CA PRO A 94 11.00 16.59 -2.20
C PRO A 94 11.01 17.31 -3.55
N GLY A 95 11.32 18.60 -3.54
CA GLY A 95 11.35 19.44 -4.74
C GLY A 95 9.98 19.99 -5.17
N ASP A 96 8.89 19.61 -4.53
CA ASP A 96 7.55 20.11 -4.83
C ASP A 96 6.76 20.43 -3.54
N PRO A 97 6.80 21.69 -3.05
CA PRO A 97 6.13 22.08 -1.81
C PRO A 97 4.60 22.12 -1.92
N ASP A 98 4.04 22.07 -3.14
CA ASP A 98 2.59 22.09 -3.37
C ASP A 98 1.97 20.70 -3.30
N GLN A 99 2.80 19.66 -3.13
CA GLN A 99 2.40 18.28 -2.93
C GLN A 99 2.85 17.76 -1.57
N VAL A 100 2.02 16.95 -0.94
CA VAL A 100 2.35 16.18 0.27
C VAL A 100 2.33 14.69 -0.01
N MET A 101 3.22 13.95 0.63
CA MET A 101 3.28 12.50 0.47
C MET A 101 2.01 11.84 1.00
N TYR A 102 1.57 10.81 0.29
CA TYR A 102 0.49 9.94 0.75
C TYR A 102 0.96 9.14 1.97
N VAL A 103 0.11 9.07 2.98
CA VAL A 103 0.45 8.48 4.30
C VAL A 103 1.04 7.06 4.23
N TRP A 104 0.64 6.25 3.28
CA TRP A 104 1.18 4.89 3.14
C TRP A 104 2.63 4.84 2.67
N ILE A 105 3.14 5.89 2.03
CA ILE A 105 4.56 5.97 1.66
C ILE A 105 5.41 6.09 2.90
N ASP A 106 5.06 7.01 3.78
CA ASP A 106 5.70 7.21 5.08
C ASP A 106 5.54 5.97 5.96
N ALA A 107 4.31 5.47 6.11
CA ALA A 107 4.00 4.32 6.94
C ALA A 107 4.77 3.05 6.53
N LEU A 108 4.91 2.78 5.23
CA LEU A 108 5.66 1.62 4.74
C LEU A 108 7.18 1.83 4.80
N ALA A 109 7.66 3.04 4.47
CA ALA A 109 9.08 3.37 4.57
C ALA A 109 9.61 3.24 6.01
N ASN A 110 8.74 3.41 7.02
CA ASN A 110 9.10 3.28 8.43
C ASN A 110 9.83 1.97 8.74
N TYR A 111 9.47 0.86 8.09
CA TYR A 111 10.10 -0.44 8.31
C TYR A 111 11.62 -0.45 8.08
N ILE A 112 12.14 0.42 7.23
CA ILE A 112 13.57 0.52 6.97
C ILE A 112 14.19 1.79 7.54
N THR A 113 13.44 2.89 7.60
CA THR A 113 14.01 4.17 8.08
C THR A 113 14.24 4.17 9.58
N VAL A 114 13.38 3.50 10.39
CA VAL A 114 13.56 3.39 11.84
C VAL A 114 14.79 2.60 12.26
N ILE A 115 15.26 1.69 11.39
CA ILE A 115 16.49 0.91 11.60
C ILE A 115 17.72 1.56 10.97
N GLY A 116 17.59 2.77 10.41
CA GLY A 116 18.70 3.61 9.99
C GLY A 116 18.94 3.72 8.48
N TYR A 117 18.11 3.09 7.63
CA TYR A 117 18.25 3.24 6.17
C TYR A 117 18.03 4.69 5.72
N PRO A 118 18.83 5.24 4.81
CA PRO A 118 20.03 4.65 4.17
C PRO A 118 21.34 4.99 4.89
N ASP A 119 21.31 5.80 5.96
CA ASP A 119 22.48 6.52 6.48
C ASP A 119 23.34 5.70 7.46
N GLN A 120 22.73 4.73 8.14
CA GLN A 120 23.40 3.89 9.15
C GLN A 120 23.55 2.48 8.62
N PRO A 121 24.78 1.97 8.38
CA PRO A 121 25.01 0.67 7.74
C PRO A 121 24.44 -0.51 8.53
N GLU A 122 24.20 -0.34 9.83
CA GLU A 122 23.63 -1.36 10.71
C GLU A 122 22.23 -1.80 10.32
N TRP A 123 21.51 -1.03 9.47
CA TRP A 123 20.19 -1.44 8.97
C TRP A 123 20.24 -2.79 8.25
N GLU A 124 21.37 -3.16 7.63
CA GLU A 124 21.55 -4.42 6.93
C GLU A 124 21.52 -5.66 7.86
N GLU A 125 21.76 -5.46 9.17
CA GLU A 125 21.66 -6.52 10.18
C GLU A 125 20.19 -6.89 10.47
N TYR A 126 19.27 -5.92 10.30
CA TYR A 126 17.85 -6.05 10.63
C TYR A 126 16.96 -6.25 9.41
N TRP A 127 17.44 -5.86 8.21
CA TRP A 127 16.72 -6.01 6.96
C TRP A 127 17.41 -7.02 6.03
N PRO A 128 16.67 -7.94 5.38
CA PRO A 128 15.20 -8.04 5.31
C PRO A 128 14.59 -8.61 6.60
N ALA A 129 13.38 -8.07 6.93
CA ALA A 129 12.61 -8.58 8.06
C ALA A 129 12.30 -10.07 7.88
N ASN A 130 12.47 -10.85 8.95
CA ASN A 130 12.11 -12.27 8.94
C ASN A 130 10.59 -12.47 8.91
N LEU A 131 9.85 -11.59 9.60
CA LEU A 131 8.40 -11.64 9.72
C LEU A 131 7.85 -10.22 9.86
N GLN A 132 6.82 -9.90 9.07
CA GLN A 132 5.95 -8.75 9.29
C GLN A 132 4.56 -9.26 9.65
N VAL A 133 4.02 -8.82 10.80
CA VAL A 133 2.68 -9.20 11.28
C VAL A 133 1.71 -8.08 10.93
N ILE A 134 0.67 -8.40 10.16
CA ILE A 134 -0.25 -7.40 9.62
C ILE A 134 -1.72 -7.84 9.72
N GLY A 135 -2.63 -6.89 9.81
CA GLY A 135 -4.06 -7.13 9.68
C GLY A 135 -4.46 -7.40 8.22
N LYS A 136 -5.51 -8.18 8.03
CA LYS A 136 -6.01 -8.55 6.69
C LYS A 136 -6.31 -7.36 5.78
N ASP A 137 -6.75 -6.24 6.35
CA ASP A 137 -7.21 -5.07 5.60
C ASP A 137 -6.06 -4.29 4.95
N ILE A 138 -4.83 -4.48 5.47
CA ILE A 138 -3.63 -3.84 4.95
C ILE A 138 -2.74 -4.78 4.12
N LEU A 139 -3.25 -5.97 3.78
CA LEU A 139 -2.51 -6.94 2.96
C LEU A 139 -2.09 -6.34 1.60
N ARG A 140 -2.98 -5.60 0.93
CA ARG A 140 -2.68 -5.00 -0.38
C ARG A 140 -1.53 -4.00 -0.33
N PHE A 141 -1.39 -3.28 0.77
CA PHE A 141 -0.28 -2.36 0.98
C PHE A 141 1.04 -3.11 1.17
N HIS A 142 1.05 -4.15 2.01
CA HIS A 142 2.26 -4.88 2.38
C HIS A 142 2.70 -5.93 1.35
N ALA A 143 1.78 -6.47 0.57
CA ALA A 143 2.09 -7.43 -0.49
C ALA A 143 2.17 -6.81 -1.89
N GLY A 144 1.69 -5.58 -2.09
CA GLY A 144 1.71 -4.86 -3.37
C GLY A 144 2.61 -3.63 -3.35
N ILE A 145 2.20 -2.57 -2.63
CA ILE A 145 2.92 -1.28 -2.65
C ILE A 145 4.31 -1.41 -2.03
N TRP A 146 4.40 -2.01 -0.85
CA TRP A 146 5.67 -2.14 -0.13
C TRP A 146 6.73 -2.92 -0.90
N PRO A 147 6.45 -4.12 -1.46
CA PRO A 147 7.40 -4.80 -2.32
C PRO A 147 7.80 -3.99 -3.54
N ALA A 148 6.88 -3.26 -4.17
CA ALA A 148 7.21 -2.39 -5.30
C ALA A 148 8.17 -1.27 -4.90
N MET A 149 7.99 -0.63 -3.75
CA MET A 149 8.91 0.38 -3.21
C MET A 149 10.31 -0.23 -2.99
N LEU A 150 10.39 -1.39 -2.34
CA LEU A 150 11.65 -2.09 -2.08
C LEU A 150 12.37 -2.49 -3.37
N LEU A 151 11.64 -3.07 -4.32
CA LEU A 151 12.17 -3.46 -5.62
C LEU A 151 12.66 -2.26 -6.43
N GLY A 152 11.96 -1.13 -6.33
CA GLY A 152 12.36 0.15 -6.94
C GLY A 152 13.64 0.73 -6.34
N LEU A 153 13.87 0.51 -5.05
CA LEU A 153 15.09 0.88 -4.34
C LEU A 153 16.23 -0.15 -4.50
N GLY A 154 15.98 -1.30 -5.12
CA GLY A 154 16.95 -2.39 -5.22
C GLY A 154 17.16 -3.15 -3.91
N LEU A 155 16.23 -3.03 -2.97
CA LEU A 155 16.29 -3.66 -1.65
C LEU A 155 15.64 -5.06 -1.64
N PRO A 156 16.09 -5.95 -0.74
CA PRO A 156 15.47 -7.27 -0.58
C PRO A 156 14.06 -7.15 0.03
N LEU A 157 13.19 -8.10 -0.34
CA LEU A 157 11.84 -8.22 0.20
C LEU A 157 11.85 -8.84 1.61
N PRO A 158 10.83 -8.56 2.47
CA PRO A 158 10.65 -9.28 3.72
C PRO A 158 10.43 -10.77 3.43
N LYS A 159 10.87 -11.65 4.35
CA LYS A 159 10.79 -13.11 4.12
C LYS A 159 9.38 -13.65 4.28
N GLU A 160 8.60 -13.11 5.22
CA GLU A 160 7.23 -13.58 5.48
C GLU A 160 6.31 -12.43 5.91
N LEU A 161 5.07 -12.47 5.41
CA LEU A 161 3.93 -11.68 5.89
C LEU A 161 2.95 -12.61 6.61
N LEU A 162 2.78 -12.44 7.92
CA LEU A 162 1.74 -13.11 8.70
C LEU A 162 0.49 -12.23 8.76
N VAL A 163 -0.58 -12.68 8.15
CA VAL A 163 -1.82 -11.93 7.98
C VAL A 163 -2.89 -12.46 8.95
N HIS A 164 -3.21 -11.68 9.96
CA HIS A 164 -4.26 -12.05 10.92
C HIS A 164 -5.62 -11.43 10.56
N GLY A 165 -6.69 -12.03 11.09
CA GLY A 165 -8.04 -11.48 11.03
C GLY A 165 -8.22 -10.31 12.00
N HIS A 166 -9.44 -9.74 12.04
CA HIS A 166 -9.76 -8.72 13.04
C HIS A 166 -9.61 -9.30 14.46
N ILE A 167 -9.02 -8.51 15.32
CA ILE A 167 -8.93 -8.79 16.75
C ILE A 167 -10.05 -8.00 17.42
N SER A 168 -11.06 -8.70 17.93
CA SER A 168 -12.17 -8.06 18.66
C SER A 168 -12.01 -8.27 20.15
N SER A 169 -12.48 -7.30 20.94
CA SER A 169 -12.54 -7.37 22.39
C SER A 169 -14.00 -7.35 22.84
N GLY A 170 -14.39 -8.24 23.74
CA GLY A 170 -15.76 -8.29 24.30
C GLY A 170 -16.83 -8.82 23.34
N GLY A 171 -16.46 -9.49 22.25
CA GLY A 171 -17.42 -10.12 21.33
C GLY A 171 -18.13 -9.16 20.38
N VAL A 172 -17.62 -7.94 20.21
CA VAL A 172 -18.09 -6.92 19.26
C VAL A 172 -17.04 -6.73 18.18
#